data_1dea2406e53a9d811634892580eed98d
#
_entry.id   1dea2406e53a9d811634892580eed98d
#
_cell.length_a   1.000
_cell.length_b   1.000
_cell.length_c   1.000
_cell.angle_alpha   90.00
_cell.angle_beta   90.00
_cell.angle_gamma   90.00
#
_symmetry.space_group_name_H-M   'P 1'
#
loop_
_entity.id
_entity.type
_entity.pdbx_description
1 polymer ?
#
loop_
_entity_poly.entity_id
_entity_poly.type
_entity_poly.pdbx_seq_one_letter_code
_entity_poly.pdbx_strand_id
1 'polypeptide(L)'
;MVTYFKGSGIIAGTLAAYTVTVMWGATLVGRLLIAFVFPFKKPRKAMVGMSVLCTVFYVLLVMAHTQGAAIALLFAFAISMSGLNPTAVASAGRMTSVTSMGIMLPVASSGAILMPWIIGIVAERVGLAAGMASNIVPCVGLVVFAILVAKLPEE
;
A
#
# COMPACT_ATOMS: atom_id res chain seq x y z
N MET A 1 -9.68 -2.50 -7.00
CA MET A 1 -9.66 -3.89 -6.53
C MET A 1 -11.00 -4.61 -6.64
N VAL A 2 -12.08 -4.09 -6.04
CA VAL A 2 -13.43 -4.74 -6.12
C VAL A 2 -13.85 -5.02 -7.56
N THR A 3 -13.73 -4.04 -8.45
CA THR A 3 -14.08 -4.16 -9.88
C THR A 3 -13.24 -5.22 -10.60
N TYR A 4 -11.95 -5.32 -10.26
CA TYR A 4 -11.06 -6.34 -10.81
C TYR A 4 -11.47 -7.74 -10.40
N PHE A 5 -11.73 -7.98 -9.11
CA PHE A 5 -12.14 -9.30 -8.62
C PHE A 5 -13.52 -9.72 -9.12
N LYS A 6 -14.45 -8.77 -9.31
CA LYS A 6 -15.74 -9.05 -9.96
C LYS A 6 -15.57 -9.39 -11.44
N GLY A 7 -14.77 -8.62 -12.17
CA GLY A 7 -14.58 -8.78 -13.61
C GLY A 7 -13.77 -10.01 -13.99
N SER A 8 -12.80 -10.42 -13.16
CA SER A 8 -11.98 -11.62 -13.37
C SER A 8 -12.68 -12.94 -12.95
N GLY A 9 -13.81 -12.85 -12.24
CA GLY A 9 -14.54 -14.03 -11.73
C GLY A 9 -13.80 -14.79 -10.62
N ILE A 10 -12.66 -14.28 -10.14
CA ILE A 10 -11.83 -14.94 -9.11
C ILE A 10 -12.55 -14.97 -7.76
N ILE A 11 -13.31 -13.90 -7.46
CA ILE A 11 -14.08 -13.80 -6.21
C ILE A 11 -15.58 -13.64 -6.55
N ALA A 12 -16.45 -14.45 -5.95
CA ALA A 12 -17.90 -14.34 -6.13
C ALA A 12 -18.40 -12.93 -5.82
N GLY A 13 -19.40 -12.44 -6.57
CA GLY A 13 -19.85 -11.06 -6.54
C GLY A 13 -20.19 -10.51 -5.16
N THR A 14 -20.75 -11.32 -4.28
CA THR A 14 -21.04 -10.98 -2.89
C THR A 14 -19.78 -10.82 -2.05
N LEU A 15 -18.81 -11.73 -2.21
CA LEU A 15 -17.53 -11.68 -1.48
C LEU A 15 -16.61 -10.57 -1.98
N ALA A 16 -16.71 -10.17 -3.24
CA ALA A 16 -15.94 -9.03 -3.77
C ALA A 16 -16.27 -7.71 -3.05
N ALA A 17 -17.49 -7.55 -2.56
CA ALA A 17 -17.87 -6.39 -1.74
C ALA A 17 -17.17 -6.37 -0.38
N TYR A 18 -16.88 -7.54 0.20
CA TYR A 18 -16.21 -7.67 1.48
C TYR A 18 -14.69 -7.46 1.39
N THR A 19 -14.09 -7.44 0.20
CA THR A 19 -12.64 -7.21 0.04
C THR A 19 -12.20 -5.87 0.63
N VAL A 20 -13.04 -4.84 0.55
CA VAL A 20 -12.78 -3.53 1.17
C VAL A 20 -12.79 -3.65 2.69
N THR A 21 -13.76 -4.35 3.26
CA THR A 21 -13.87 -4.58 4.70
C THR A 21 -12.68 -5.38 5.21
N VAL A 22 -12.27 -6.44 4.50
CA VAL A 22 -11.07 -7.23 4.81
C VAL A 22 -9.82 -6.36 4.78
N MET A 23 -9.67 -5.50 3.78
CA MET A 23 -8.53 -4.60 3.65
C MET A 23 -8.45 -3.60 4.81
N TRP A 24 -9.56 -2.96 5.17
CA TRP A 24 -9.59 -2.01 6.28
C TRP A 24 -9.43 -2.71 7.63
N GLY A 25 -10.04 -3.87 7.83
CA GLY A 25 -9.86 -4.71 9.02
C GLY A 25 -8.41 -5.15 9.20
N ALA A 26 -7.76 -5.63 8.13
CA ALA A 26 -6.35 -5.99 8.12
C ALA A 26 -5.44 -4.78 8.43
N THR A 27 -5.78 -3.60 7.88
CA THR A 27 -5.05 -2.36 8.15
C THR A 27 -5.17 -1.95 9.63
N LEU A 28 -6.35 -2.07 10.23
CA LEU A 28 -6.56 -1.81 11.64
C LEU A 28 -5.74 -2.75 12.51
N VAL A 29 -5.84 -4.06 12.26
CA VAL A 29 -5.07 -5.09 12.98
C VAL A 29 -3.57 -4.83 12.84
N GLY A 30 -3.07 -4.55 11.63
CA GLY A 30 -1.66 -4.25 11.39
C GLY A 30 -1.17 -3.03 12.15
N ARG A 31 -1.97 -1.96 12.23
CA ARG A 31 -1.63 -0.75 13.02
C ARG A 31 -1.56 -1.07 14.51
N LEU A 32 -2.50 -1.84 15.04
CA LEU A 32 -2.49 -2.26 16.45
C LEU A 32 -1.28 -3.15 16.76
N LEU A 33 -0.95 -4.10 15.89
CA LEU A 33 0.23 -4.95 16.05
C LEU A 33 1.52 -4.12 16.09
N ILE A 34 1.68 -3.15 15.19
CA ILE A 34 2.86 -2.28 15.14
C ILE A 34 2.91 -1.39 16.39
N ALA A 35 1.78 -0.86 16.84
CA ALA A 35 1.74 0.04 17.98
C ALA A 35 2.04 -0.67 19.31
N PHE A 36 1.52 -1.88 19.50
CA PHE A 36 1.57 -2.57 20.80
C PHE A 36 2.55 -3.73 20.87
N VAL A 37 2.78 -4.44 19.77
CA VAL A 37 3.58 -5.68 19.77
C VAL A 37 4.96 -5.47 19.18
N PHE A 38 5.09 -4.69 18.11
CA PHE A 38 6.34 -4.50 17.38
C PHE A 38 6.72 -3.01 17.24
N PRO A 39 7.02 -2.29 18.34
CA PRO A 39 7.50 -0.93 18.21
C PRO A 39 8.85 -0.91 17.49
N PHE A 40 8.92 -0.24 16.35
CA PHE A 40 10.14 -0.20 15.55
C PHE A 40 11.23 0.64 16.22
N LYS A 41 12.32 -0.02 16.62
CA LYS A 41 13.53 0.65 17.14
C LYS A 41 14.24 1.50 16.05
N LYS A 42 14.14 1.09 14.79
CA LYS A 42 14.72 1.77 13.63
C LYS A 42 13.65 1.97 12.55
N PRO A 43 12.85 3.05 12.65
CA PRO A 43 11.68 3.26 11.77
C PRO A 43 12.05 3.31 10.29
N ARG A 44 13.19 3.92 9.92
CA ARG A 44 13.64 4.02 8.52
C ARG A 44 13.91 2.65 7.89
N LYS A 45 14.60 1.75 8.61
CA LYS A 45 14.84 0.37 8.12
C LYS A 45 13.56 -0.44 8.06
N ALA A 46 12.65 -0.24 9.02
CA ALA A 46 11.34 -0.87 9.01
C ALA A 46 10.52 -0.44 7.77
N MET A 47 10.57 0.84 7.38
CA MET A 47 9.92 1.33 6.17
C MET A 47 10.40 0.59 4.91
N VAL A 48 11.71 0.36 4.77
CA VAL A 48 12.26 -0.40 3.64
C VAL A 48 11.73 -1.83 3.64
N GLY A 49 11.78 -2.52 4.78
CA GLY A 49 11.27 -3.88 4.89
C GLY A 49 9.78 -3.97 4.55
N MET A 50 8.97 -3.06 5.10
CA MET A 50 7.52 -3.02 4.84
C MET A 50 7.20 -2.67 3.39
N SER A 51 7.94 -1.76 2.75
CA SER A 51 7.73 -1.40 1.34
C SER A 51 8.07 -2.54 0.40
N VAL A 52 9.13 -3.30 0.68
CA VAL A 52 9.49 -4.50 -0.08
C VAL A 52 8.41 -5.58 0.08
N LEU A 53 7.99 -5.89 1.31
CA LEU A 53 6.92 -6.86 1.57
C LEU A 53 5.62 -6.45 0.89
N CYS A 54 5.24 -5.16 0.98
CA CYS A 54 4.07 -4.60 0.32
C CYS A 54 4.13 -4.85 -1.20
N THR A 55 5.27 -4.55 -1.84
CA THR A 55 5.45 -4.74 -3.28
C THR A 55 5.38 -6.21 -3.66
N VAL A 56 6.04 -7.10 -2.91
CA VAL A 56 6.03 -8.54 -3.17
C VAL A 56 4.60 -9.09 -3.06
N PHE A 57 3.89 -8.80 -1.97
CA PHE A 57 2.51 -9.27 -1.80
C PHE A 57 1.57 -8.68 -2.84
N TYR A 58 1.80 -7.46 -3.30
CA TYR A 58 1.01 -6.88 -4.38
C TYR A 58 1.23 -7.60 -5.71
N VAL A 59 2.47 -7.88 -6.07
CA VAL A 59 2.78 -8.65 -7.30
C VAL A 59 2.16 -10.03 -7.24
N LEU A 60 2.30 -10.74 -6.12
CA LEU A 60 1.67 -12.04 -5.91
C LEU A 60 0.14 -11.96 -5.98
N LEU A 61 -0.45 -10.88 -5.44
CA LEU A 61 -1.90 -10.65 -5.51
C LEU A 61 -2.40 -10.50 -6.95
N VAL A 62 -1.65 -9.79 -7.80
CA VAL A 62 -2.01 -9.63 -9.22
C VAL A 62 -1.89 -10.97 -9.97
N MET A 63 -0.97 -11.85 -9.55
CA MET A 63 -0.79 -13.18 -10.12
C MET A 63 -1.71 -14.25 -9.52
N ALA A 64 -2.49 -13.92 -8.50
CA ALA A 64 -3.37 -14.89 -7.84
C ALA A 64 -4.55 -15.30 -8.73
N HIS A 65 -4.71 -16.61 -8.92
CA HIS A 65 -5.79 -17.20 -9.72
C HIS A 65 -6.88 -17.87 -8.88
N THR A 66 -6.67 -18.01 -7.57
CA THR A 66 -7.64 -18.65 -6.68
C THR A 66 -8.18 -17.65 -5.66
N GLN A 67 -9.46 -17.80 -5.31
CA GLN A 67 -10.17 -16.92 -4.36
C GLN A 67 -9.48 -16.87 -2.99
N GLY A 68 -9.10 -18.04 -2.45
CA GLY A 68 -8.45 -18.13 -1.15
C GLY A 68 -7.08 -17.43 -1.13
N ALA A 69 -6.25 -17.65 -2.17
CA ALA A 69 -4.96 -16.97 -2.30
C ALA A 69 -5.14 -15.46 -2.45
N ALA A 70 -6.12 -15.00 -3.24
CA ALA A 70 -6.37 -13.57 -3.42
C ALA A 70 -6.74 -12.88 -2.10
N ILE A 71 -7.60 -13.48 -1.29
CA ILE A 71 -8.00 -12.93 0.01
C ILE A 71 -6.82 -12.93 1.00
N ALA A 72 -6.07 -14.04 1.08
CA ALA A 72 -4.90 -14.14 1.96
C ALA A 72 -3.81 -13.14 1.59
N LEU A 73 -3.50 -12.99 0.29
CA LEU A 73 -2.52 -12.04 -0.21
C LEU A 73 -2.98 -10.58 -0.04
N LEU A 74 -4.28 -10.31 -0.21
CA LEU A 74 -4.86 -9.01 0.08
C LEU A 74 -4.69 -8.64 1.57
N PHE A 75 -4.93 -9.59 2.46
CA PHE A 75 -4.75 -9.41 3.89
C PHE A 75 -3.28 -9.13 4.24
N ALA A 76 -2.35 -9.95 3.72
CA ALA A 76 -0.92 -9.76 3.93
C ALA A 76 -0.40 -8.43 3.37
N PHE A 77 -0.86 -8.03 2.18
CA PHE A 77 -0.59 -6.73 1.58
C PHE A 77 -1.08 -5.58 2.46
N ALA A 78 -2.33 -5.65 2.96
CA ALA A 78 -2.92 -4.61 3.80
C ALA A 78 -2.18 -4.46 5.14
N ILE A 79 -1.77 -5.56 5.77
CA ILE A 79 -0.92 -5.52 6.98
C ILE A 79 0.42 -4.87 6.67
N SER A 80 1.09 -5.27 5.60
CA SER A 80 2.41 -4.71 5.22
C SER A 80 2.32 -3.21 4.93
N MET A 81 1.21 -2.75 4.34
CA MET A 81 0.96 -1.34 4.06
C MET A 81 0.59 -0.52 5.31
N SER A 82 0.02 -1.17 6.33
CA SER A 82 -0.60 -0.51 7.47
C SER A 82 0.34 0.41 8.26
N GLY A 83 1.61 0.04 8.37
CA GLY A 83 2.62 0.78 9.12
C GLY A 83 3.41 1.79 8.29
N LEU A 84 3.34 1.74 6.96
CA LEU A 84 4.13 2.62 6.09
C LEU A 84 3.76 4.09 6.27
N ASN A 85 2.46 4.40 6.22
CA ASN A 85 1.99 5.78 6.33
C ASN A 85 2.32 6.42 7.68
N PRO A 86 1.97 5.85 8.85
CA PRO A 86 2.31 6.45 10.14
C PRO A 86 3.82 6.54 10.37
N THR A 87 4.60 5.55 9.91
CA THR A 87 6.06 5.57 10.04
C THR A 87 6.69 6.64 9.15
N ALA A 88 6.17 6.83 7.93
CA ALA A 88 6.63 7.87 7.01
C ALA A 88 6.35 9.27 7.57
N VAL A 89 5.12 9.51 8.05
CA VAL A 89 4.74 10.79 8.67
C VAL A 89 5.57 11.07 9.93
N ALA A 90 5.76 10.07 10.80
CA ALA A 90 6.57 10.22 12.00
C ALA A 90 8.06 10.50 11.67
N SER A 91 8.60 9.86 10.63
CA SER A 91 9.97 10.10 10.17
C SER A 91 10.13 11.49 9.57
N ALA A 92 9.19 11.92 8.73
CA ALA A 92 9.18 13.25 8.14
C ALA A 92 9.05 14.35 9.20
N GLY A 93 8.17 14.16 10.20
CA GLY A 93 7.99 15.12 11.28
C GLY A 93 9.23 15.37 12.14
N ARG A 94 10.16 14.41 12.18
CA ARG A 94 11.46 14.58 12.86
C ARG A 94 12.49 15.34 12.03
N MET A 95 12.32 15.37 10.70
CA MET A 95 13.29 15.92 9.75
C MET A 95 12.87 17.27 9.17
N THR A 96 11.63 17.68 9.36
CA THR A 96 11.05 18.85 8.68
C THR A 96 10.36 19.78 9.68
N SER A 97 10.22 21.05 9.28
CA SER A 97 9.45 22.03 10.03
C SER A 97 7.94 21.78 9.92
N VAL A 98 7.16 22.35 10.84
CA VAL A 98 5.69 22.28 10.83
C VAL A 98 5.12 22.79 9.50
N THR A 99 5.69 23.86 8.94
CA THR A 99 5.27 24.42 7.65
C THR A 99 5.51 23.44 6.50
N SER A 100 6.68 22.79 6.49
CA SER A 100 7.00 21.77 5.47
C SER A 100 6.08 20.57 5.55
N MET A 101 5.70 20.12 6.75
CA MET A 101 4.70 19.08 6.96
C MET A 101 3.32 19.50 6.44
N GLY A 102 2.93 20.76 6.66
CA GLY A 102 1.67 21.31 6.16
C GLY A 102 1.56 21.30 4.62
N ILE A 103 2.69 21.38 3.90
CA ILE A 103 2.71 21.28 2.43
C ILE A 103 2.83 19.80 1.99
N MET A 104 3.63 19.01 2.67
CA MET A 104 3.91 17.63 2.31
C MET A 104 2.65 16.74 2.39
N LEU A 105 1.81 16.90 3.42
CA LEU A 105 0.62 16.08 3.59
C LEU A 105 -0.42 16.26 2.48
N PRO A 106 -0.81 17.48 2.06
CA PRO A 106 -1.69 17.67 0.92
C PRO A 106 -1.11 17.13 -0.40
N VAL A 107 0.20 17.33 -0.63
CA VAL A 107 0.87 16.78 -1.81
C VAL A 107 0.85 15.25 -1.81
N ALA A 108 1.11 14.62 -0.68
CA ALA A 108 1.00 13.16 -0.56
C ALA A 108 -0.45 12.67 -0.76
N SER A 109 -1.43 13.42 -0.27
CA SER A 109 -2.85 13.10 -0.42
C SER A 109 -3.33 13.23 -1.86
N SER A 110 -2.73 14.10 -2.67
CA SER A 110 -3.08 14.21 -4.10
C SER A 110 -2.81 12.91 -4.87
N GLY A 111 -1.79 12.14 -4.46
CA GLY A 111 -1.52 10.81 -5.00
C GLY A 111 -2.67 9.82 -4.78
N ALA A 112 -3.40 9.94 -3.68
CA ALA A 112 -4.55 9.09 -3.38
C ALA A 112 -5.74 9.35 -4.33
N ILE A 113 -5.81 10.53 -4.94
CA ILE A 113 -6.82 10.91 -5.93
C ILE A 113 -6.33 10.56 -7.34
N LEU A 114 -5.08 10.90 -7.66
CA LEU A 114 -4.51 10.74 -9.00
C LEU A 114 -4.34 9.27 -9.38
N MET A 115 -3.87 8.42 -8.45
CA MET A 115 -3.60 7.01 -8.76
C MET A 115 -4.84 6.21 -9.13
N PRO A 116 -5.97 6.26 -8.41
CA PRO A 116 -7.20 5.60 -8.84
C PRO A 116 -7.70 6.09 -10.20
N TRP A 117 -7.54 7.37 -10.50
CA TRP A 117 -7.92 7.96 -11.78
C TRP A 117 -7.06 7.42 -12.93
N ILE A 118 -5.73 7.39 -12.77
CA ILE A 118 -4.80 6.81 -13.75
C ILE A 118 -5.10 5.33 -13.99
N ILE A 119 -5.28 4.56 -12.91
CA ILE A 119 -5.63 3.14 -12.97
C ILE A 119 -6.95 2.94 -13.72
N GLY A 120 -7.94 3.82 -13.49
CA GLY A 120 -9.22 3.81 -14.21
C GLY A 120 -9.03 3.98 -15.72
N ILE A 121 -8.28 4.99 -16.14
CA ILE A 121 -8.00 5.25 -17.56
C ILE A 121 -7.28 4.07 -18.23
N VAL A 122 -6.27 3.51 -17.54
CA VAL A 122 -5.54 2.34 -18.05
C VAL A 122 -6.46 1.12 -18.16
N ALA A 123 -7.31 0.91 -17.16
CA ALA A 123 -8.26 -0.20 -17.15
C ALA A 123 -9.29 -0.10 -18.27
N GLU A 124 -9.76 1.10 -18.59
CA GLU A 124 -10.70 1.35 -19.69
C GLU A 124 -10.06 1.12 -21.08
N ARG A 125 -8.79 1.49 -21.25
CA ARG A 125 -8.12 1.42 -22.56
C ARG A 125 -7.45 0.07 -22.86
N VAL A 126 -6.86 -0.55 -21.86
CA VAL A 126 -6.00 -1.74 -22.02
C VAL A 126 -6.56 -2.96 -21.30
N GLY A 127 -7.57 -2.76 -20.47
CA GLY A 127 -8.22 -3.82 -19.71
C GLY A 127 -7.89 -3.79 -18.21
N LEU A 128 -8.74 -4.46 -17.47
CA LEU A 128 -8.76 -4.41 -16.00
C LEU A 128 -7.49 -4.98 -15.35
N ALA A 129 -6.90 -6.02 -15.96
CA ALA A 129 -5.64 -6.61 -15.50
C ALA A 129 -4.46 -5.63 -15.67
N ALA A 130 -4.40 -4.91 -16.79
CA ALA A 130 -3.37 -3.90 -17.03
C ALA A 130 -3.53 -2.71 -16.06
N GLY A 131 -4.77 -2.30 -15.77
CA GLY A 131 -5.05 -1.28 -14.76
C GLY A 131 -4.54 -1.67 -13.38
N MET A 132 -4.74 -2.93 -12.96
CA MET A 132 -4.19 -3.43 -11.71
C MET A 132 -2.67 -3.51 -11.74
N ALA A 133 -2.07 -4.00 -12.85
CA ALA A 133 -0.63 -4.10 -13.00
C ALA A 133 0.06 -2.73 -12.97
N SER A 134 -0.58 -1.67 -13.47
CA SER A 134 -0.01 -0.30 -13.45
C SER A 134 0.31 0.19 -12.03
N ASN A 135 -0.37 -0.31 -11.00
CA ASN A 135 -0.10 0.03 -9.61
C ASN A 135 1.22 -0.58 -9.07
N ILE A 136 1.89 -1.42 -9.83
CA ILE A 136 3.25 -1.90 -9.50
C ILE A 136 4.25 -0.73 -9.57
N VAL A 137 4.05 0.22 -10.48
CA VAL A 137 4.93 1.39 -10.65
C VAL A 137 5.05 2.21 -9.35
N PRO A 138 3.97 2.67 -8.71
CA PRO A 138 4.07 3.35 -7.42
C PRO A 138 4.57 2.44 -6.29
N CYS A 139 4.34 1.13 -6.34
CA CYS A 139 4.92 0.20 -5.36
C CYS A 139 6.45 0.16 -5.46
N VAL A 140 7.00 0.10 -6.67
CA VAL A 140 8.45 0.20 -6.90
C VAL A 140 8.98 1.57 -6.48
N GLY A 141 8.27 2.65 -6.83
CA GLY A 141 8.59 4.00 -6.37
C GLY A 141 8.67 4.10 -4.85
N LEU A 142 7.72 3.48 -4.14
CA LEU A 142 7.70 3.42 -2.69
C LEU A 142 8.97 2.76 -2.12
N VAL A 143 9.43 1.65 -2.71
CA VAL A 143 10.66 0.97 -2.31
C VAL A 143 11.87 1.86 -2.55
N VAL A 144 11.97 2.48 -3.72
CA VAL A 144 13.09 3.38 -4.07
C VAL A 144 13.17 4.54 -3.08
N PHE A 145 12.05 5.24 -2.83
CA PHE A 145 12.02 6.35 -1.88
C PHE A 145 12.30 5.90 -0.45
N ALA A 146 11.80 4.74 -0.01
CA ALA A 146 12.10 4.19 1.31
C ALA A 146 13.61 3.92 1.47
N ILE A 147 14.29 3.40 0.44
CA ILE A 147 15.74 3.18 0.45
C ILE A 147 16.48 4.52 0.48
N LEU A 148 16.06 5.51 -0.29
CA LEU A 148 16.67 6.84 -0.27
C LEU A 148 16.60 7.49 1.11
N VAL A 149 15.41 7.45 1.74
CA VAL A 149 15.21 7.97 3.10
C VAL A 149 16.04 7.21 4.14
N ALA A 150 16.20 5.88 3.96
CA ALA A 150 17.01 5.07 4.87
C ALA A 150 18.51 5.34 4.77
N LYS A 151 18.99 5.91 3.65
CA LYS A 151 20.38 6.30 3.45
C LYS A 151 20.72 7.70 3.97
N LEU A 152 19.72 8.52 4.31
CA LEU A 152 19.98 9.84 4.90
C LEU A 152 20.63 9.69 6.28
N PRO A 153 21.61 10.53 6.63
CA PRO A 153 22.23 10.49 7.96
C PRO A 153 21.17 10.65 9.06
N GLU A 154 21.35 9.90 10.13
CA GLU A 154 20.54 10.06 11.35
C GLU A 154 21.17 11.22 12.14
N GLU A 155 20.56 12.41 12.10
CA GLU A 155 20.88 13.52 12.99
C GLU A 155 20.35 13.24 14.39
#